data_c54185dd00399a4e4f4ab34a983f4ef1
#
_entry.id   c54185dd00399a4e4f4ab34a983f4ef1
#
_cell.length_a   1.000
_cell.length_b   1.000
_cell.length_c   1.000
_cell.angle_alpha   90.00
_cell.angle_beta   90.00
_cell.angle_gamma   90.00
#
_symmetry.space_group_name_H-M   'P 1'
#
loop_
_entity.id
_entity.type
_entity.pdbx_description
1 polymer ?
#
loop_
_entity_poly.entity_id
_entity_poly.type
_entity_poly.pdbx_seq_one_letter_code
_entity_poly.pdbx_strand_id
1 'polypeptide(L)'
;VPAGSAAAPDRRKTHGMPSTMADDATTRSGRCHCGAVRFEAALDGDLASIRRCTCSYCRMRGAVVVMARPGGVRILEGAEALTTYRFHTGAAQHFFCSRCGVYTHHQRRSDPNVHAVNVACLDGVSPFDFPAVPVMDGVNHTNDTGQPTRRAGTLRFVPAE
;
A
#
# COMPACT_ATOMS: atom_id res chain seq x y z
N VAL A 1 32.35 -48.44 -51.77
CA VAL A 1 31.96 -48.45 -50.37
C VAL A 1 33.09 -47.83 -49.58
N PRO A 2 32.95 -46.68 -48.94
CA PRO A 2 32.86 -46.64 -47.49
C PRO A 2 31.92 -45.57 -46.94
N ALA A 3 31.56 -45.78 -45.69
CA ALA A 3 30.60 -45.09 -44.89
C ALA A 3 30.97 -43.63 -44.54
N GLY A 4 29.99 -42.72 -44.65
CA GLY A 4 30.11 -41.37 -44.16
C GLY A 4 29.74 -41.27 -42.69
N SER A 5 30.66 -40.67 -41.93
CA SER A 5 30.49 -40.33 -40.52
C SER A 5 29.63 -39.06 -40.39
N ALA A 6 28.50 -39.15 -39.69
CA ALA A 6 27.69 -38.00 -39.35
C ALA A 6 28.19 -37.41 -38.04
N ALA A 7 28.60 -36.15 -38.08
CA ALA A 7 28.94 -35.35 -36.89
C ALA A 7 27.68 -34.86 -36.17
N ALA A 8 27.63 -35.07 -34.85
CA ALA A 8 26.55 -34.55 -33.98
C ALA A 8 26.66 -33.01 -33.79
N PRO A 9 25.53 -32.30 -33.68
CA PRO A 9 25.56 -30.86 -33.42
C PRO A 9 25.89 -30.57 -31.94
N ASP A 10 26.84 -29.66 -31.77
CA ASP A 10 27.27 -29.05 -30.50
C ASP A 10 26.06 -28.35 -29.79
N ARG A 11 25.67 -28.90 -28.64
CA ARG A 11 24.73 -28.27 -27.72
C ARG A 11 25.42 -27.13 -26.95
N ARG A 12 25.46 -25.97 -27.51
CA ARG A 12 25.78 -24.77 -26.72
C ARG A 12 24.72 -24.56 -25.64
N LYS A 13 25.11 -24.75 -24.39
CA LYS A 13 24.36 -24.42 -23.21
C LYS A 13 24.15 -22.92 -23.17
N THR A 14 22.94 -22.46 -23.49
CA THR A 14 22.51 -21.14 -23.15
C THR A 14 22.35 -21.09 -21.64
N HIS A 15 23.26 -20.41 -20.97
CA HIS A 15 23.09 -20.02 -19.57
C HIS A 15 21.97 -19.01 -19.51
N GLY A 16 20.77 -19.50 -19.21
CA GLY A 16 19.67 -18.65 -18.77
C GLY A 16 20.11 -17.98 -17.47
N MET A 17 20.27 -16.67 -17.50
CA MET A 17 20.41 -15.87 -16.29
C MET A 17 19.14 -16.09 -15.44
N PRO A 18 19.27 -16.39 -14.14
CA PRO A 18 18.12 -16.37 -13.27
C PRO A 18 17.64 -14.92 -13.15
N SER A 19 16.48 -14.63 -13.72
CA SER A 19 15.72 -13.41 -13.42
C SER A 19 15.16 -13.55 -12.00
N THR A 20 15.98 -13.31 -11.00
CA THR A 20 15.57 -13.24 -9.60
C THR A 20 15.61 -11.79 -9.14
N MET A 21 14.69 -11.00 -9.64
CA MET A 21 14.07 -9.99 -8.81
C MET A 21 12.89 -10.69 -8.13
N ALA A 22 13.16 -11.35 -7.01
CA ALA A 22 12.13 -11.85 -6.13
C ALA A 22 11.31 -10.63 -5.70
N ASP A 23 10.07 -10.61 -6.14
CA ASP A 23 9.08 -9.61 -5.87
C ASP A 23 8.69 -9.74 -4.39
N ASP A 24 9.34 -8.98 -3.50
CA ASP A 24 9.16 -9.01 -2.04
C ASP A 24 7.84 -8.31 -1.63
N ALA A 25 6.75 -8.68 -2.35
CA ALA A 25 5.42 -8.24 -2.05
C ALA A 25 4.81 -9.09 -0.95
N THR A 26 4.74 -8.56 0.24
CA THR A 26 3.94 -9.15 1.31
C THR A 26 2.47 -8.81 1.09
N THR A 27 1.65 -9.82 0.79
CA THR A 27 0.20 -9.68 0.73
C THR A 27 -0.40 -9.88 2.11
N ARG A 28 -1.19 -8.91 2.58
CA ARG A 28 -1.90 -8.95 3.85
C ARG A 28 -3.40 -8.86 3.65
N SER A 29 -4.13 -9.68 4.38
CA SER A 29 -5.59 -9.59 4.46
C SER A 29 -6.01 -8.47 5.40
N GLY A 30 -7.19 -7.91 5.16
CA GLY A 30 -7.75 -6.87 6.00
C GLY A 30 -9.26 -6.77 5.87
N ARG A 31 -9.87 -6.05 6.82
CA ARG A 31 -11.32 -5.85 6.87
C ARG A 31 -11.70 -4.57 7.59
N CYS A 32 -12.92 -4.08 7.34
CA CYS A 32 -13.51 -3.05 8.18
C CYS A 32 -13.95 -3.64 9.53
N HIS A 33 -14.29 -2.79 10.48
CA HIS A 33 -14.66 -3.22 11.85
C HIS A 33 -15.81 -4.22 11.88
N CYS A 34 -16.88 -3.99 11.12
CA CYS A 34 -18.04 -4.89 11.08
C CYS A 34 -17.86 -6.12 10.17
N GLY A 35 -16.73 -6.24 9.47
CA GLY A 35 -16.43 -7.35 8.57
C GLY A 35 -17.15 -7.32 7.23
N ALA A 36 -18.03 -6.34 6.97
CA ALA A 36 -18.78 -6.24 5.71
C ALA A 36 -17.88 -6.00 4.49
N VAL A 37 -16.77 -5.31 4.67
CA VAL A 37 -15.75 -5.09 3.63
C VAL A 37 -14.53 -5.92 3.98
N ARG A 38 -14.10 -6.78 3.06
CA ARG A 38 -12.87 -7.59 3.16
C ARG A 38 -11.99 -7.35 1.94
N PHE A 39 -10.70 -7.26 2.15
CA PHE A 39 -9.75 -6.96 1.08
C PHE A 39 -8.39 -7.62 1.32
N GLU A 40 -7.60 -7.68 0.29
CA GLU A 40 -6.17 -7.97 0.35
C GLU A 40 -5.38 -6.77 -0.16
N ALA A 41 -4.19 -6.60 0.40
CA ALA A 41 -3.25 -5.56 0.01
C ALA A 41 -1.85 -6.14 -0.18
N ALA A 42 -1.36 -6.09 -1.41
CA ALA A 42 0.05 -6.35 -1.72
C ALA A 42 0.85 -5.09 -1.35
N LEU A 43 1.58 -5.15 -0.24
CA LEU A 43 2.29 -4.00 0.32
C LEU A 43 3.66 -3.80 -0.34
N ASP A 44 4.06 -2.54 -0.45
CA ASP A 44 5.38 -2.15 -0.91
C ASP A 44 6.36 -2.13 0.29
N GLY A 45 7.27 -3.13 0.34
CA GLY A 45 8.18 -3.30 1.47
C GLY A 45 7.49 -3.62 2.80
N ASP A 46 6.40 -4.39 2.75
CA ASP A 46 5.57 -4.75 3.91
C ASP A 46 5.15 -3.50 4.73
N LEU A 47 5.42 -3.47 6.02
CA LEU A 47 5.03 -2.36 6.91
C LEU A 47 6.08 -1.23 6.98
N ALA A 48 7.16 -1.28 6.20
CA ALA A 48 8.23 -0.27 6.24
C ALA A 48 7.77 1.14 5.81
N SER A 49 6.69 1.24 5.03
CA SER A 49 6.19 2.51 4.49
C SER A 49 5.13 3.19 5.35
N ILE A 50 4.93 2.74 6.62
CA ILE A 50 3.94 3.32 7.53
C ILE A 50 4.11 4.82 7.70
N ARG A 51 2.98 5.54 7.74
CA ARG A 51 2.99 7.00 7.94
C ARG A 51 1.64 7.56 8.35
N ARG A 52 1.65 8.80 8.81
CA ARG A 52 0.48 9.68 8.91
C ARG A 52 0.66 10.90 8.02
N CYS A 53 -0.37 11.73 7.93
CA CYS A 53 -0.36 12.93 7.08
C CYS A 53 -1.03 14.09 7.82
N THR A 54 -0.52 15.32 7.62
CA THR A 54 -1.03 16.54 8.27
C THR A 54 -2.15 17.23 7.49
N CYS A 55 -2.53 16.78 6.28
CA CYS A 55 -3.57 17.44 5.49
C CYS A 55 -4.90 17.50 6.28
N SER A 56 -5.78 18.41 5.87
CA SER A 56 -7.04 18.71 6.58
C SER A 56 -7.88 17.46 6.89
N TYR A 57 -7.99 16.53 5.97
CA TYR A 57 -8.75 15.30 6.15
C TYR A 57 -8.01 14.23 6.96
N CYS A 58 -6.73 13.95 6.64
CA CYS A 58 -5.98 12.91 7.31
C CYS A 58 -5.73 13.19 8.79
N ARG A 59 -5.52 14.47 9.17
CA ARG A 59 -5.37 14.86 10.59
C ARG A 59 -6.63 14.58 11.41
N MET A 60 -7.82 14.79 10.82
CA MET A 60 -9.10 14.51 11.48
C MET A 60 -9.38 13.02 11.59
N ARG A 61 -9.06 12.26 10.55
CA ARG A 61 -9.24 10.80 10.52
C ARG A 61 -8.29 10.06 11.45
N GLY A 62 -7.07 10.55 11.64
CA GLY A 62 -6.09 10.00 12.58
C GLY A 62 -5.45 8.67 12.19
N ALA A 63 -5.72 8.11 11.01
CA ALA A 63 -5.24 6.79 10.63
C ALA A 63 -3.72 6.74 10.37
N VAL A 64 -3.09 5.66 10.80
CA VAL A 64 -1.80 5.21 10.29
C VAL A 64 -2.05 4.45 9.01
N VAL A 65 -1.30 4.74 7.96
CA VAL A 65 -1.44 4.07 6.67
C VAL A 65 -0.12 3.47 6.22
N VAL A 66 -0.21 2.44 5.37
CA VAL A 66 0.91 1.79 4.69
C VAL A 66 0.65 1.81 3.19
N MET A 67 1.70 1.87 2.37
CA MET A 67 1.56 1.90 0.91
C MET A 67 1.38 0.49 0.36
N ALA A 68 0.37 0.32 -0.48
CA ALA A 68 0.27 -0.83 -1.36
C ALA A 68 1.04 -0.56 -2.67
N ARG A 69 1.41 -1.62 -3.36
CA ARG A 69 1.93 -1.53 -4.74
C ARG A 69 0.89 -0.97 -5.69
N PRO A 70 1.28 -0.46 -6.86
CA PRO A 70 0.31 -0.08 -7.90
C PRO A 70 -0.67 -1.23 -8.18
N GLY A 71 -1.98 -0.94 -8.09
CA GLY A 71 -3.03 -1.96 -8.24
C GLY A 71 -3.10 -3.03 -7.14
N GLY A 72 -2.32 -2.88 -6.06
CA GLY A 72 -2.14 -3.91 -5.04
C GLY A 72 -3.28 -4.07 -4.03
N VAL A 73 -4.36 -3.29 -4.12
CA VAL A 73 -5.54 -3.47 -3.25
C VAL A 73 -6.65 -4.18 -4.02
N ARG A 74 -7.09 -5.33 -3.52
CA ARG A 74 -8.16 -6.14 -4.09
C ARG A 74 -9.29 -6.31 -3.09
N ILE A 75 -10.48 -5.83 -3.42
CA ILE A 75 -11.68 -6.05 -2.60
C ILE A 75 -12.18 -7.47 -2.85
N LEU A 76 -12.31 -8.25 -1.79
CA LEU A 76 -12.78 -9.64 -1.83
C LEU A 76 -14.28 -9.72 -1.63
N GLU A 77 -14.79 -8.94 -0.67
CA GLU A 77 -16.21 -8.91 -0.30
C GLU A 77 -16.65 -7.49 0.05
N GLY A 78 -17.91 -7.16 -0.15
CA GLY A 78 -18.53 -5.93 0.31
C GLY A 78 -18.16 -4.69 -0.49
N ALA A 79 -17.85 -4.80 -1.78
CA ALA A 79 -17.59 -3.66 -2.63
C ALA A 79 -18.78 -2.66 -2.64
N GLU A 80 -20.00 -3.16 -2.55
CA GLU A 80 -21.25 -2.39 -2.45
C GLU A 80 -21.40 -1.64 -1.11
N ALA A 81 -20.69 -2.07 -0.08
CA ALA A 81 -20.63 -1.42 1.23
C ALA A 81 -19.52 -0.36 1.33
N LEU A 82 -18.71 -0.16 0.28
CA LEU A 82 -17.72 0.91 0.23
C LEU A 82 -18.37 2.21 -0.24
N THR A 83 -18.15 3.27 0.53
CA THR A 83 -18.47 4.65 0.16
C THR A 83 -17.19 5.40 -0.11
N THR A 84 -17.23 6.31 -1.10
CA THR A 84 -16.08 7.12 -1.50
C THR A 84 -16.29 8.58 -1.11
N TYR A 85 -15.31 9.15 -0.43
CA TYR A 85 -15.22 10.59 -0.17
C TYR A 85 -14.08 11.22 -0.97
N ARG A 86 -14.35 12.36 -1.58
CA ARG A 86 -13.38 13.16 -2.34
C ARG A 86 -13.45 14.61 -1.88
N PHE A 87 -12.34 15.32 -1.93
CA PHE A 87 -12.29 16.75 -1.61
C PHE A 87 -11.18 17.45 -2.40
N HIS A 88 -11.14 18.76 -2.34
CA HIS A 88 -10.19 19.63 -3.04
C HIS A 88 -10.19 19.32 -4.56
N THR A 89 -9.10 18.78 -5.14
CA THR A 89 -9.02 18.46 -6.57
C THR A 89 -9.84 17.24 -6.98
N GLY A 90 -10.36 16.46 -6.03
CA GLY A 90 -11.06 15.21 -6.30
C GLY A 90 -10.17 14.03 -6.74
N ALA A 91 -8.87 14.24 -6.91
CA ALA A 91 -7.94 13.20 -7.37
C ALA A 91 -7.76 12.09 -6.32
N ALA A 92 -7.66 12.46 -5.04
CA ALA A 92 -7.65 11.47 -3.96
C ALA A 92 -9.05 10.92 -3.72
N GLN A 93 -9.17 9.61 -3.55
CA GLN A 93 -10.42 8.92 -3.27
C GLN A 93 -10.27 8.15 -1.96
N HIS A 94 -11.06 8.50 -0.96
CA HIS A 94 -11.02 7.88 0.37
C HIS A 94 -12.20 6.94 0.54
N PHE A 95 -11.90 5.66 0.77
CA PHE A 95 -12.90 4.60 0.89
C PHE A 95 -13.14 4.23 2.35
N PHE A 96 -14.41 4.12 2.71
CA PHE A 96 -14.82 3.70 4.04
C PHE A 96 -16.07 2.82 3.97
N CYS A 97 -16.25 1.98 4.96
CA CYS A 97 -17.43 1.13 5.06
C CYS A 97 -18.66 1.96 5.41
N SER A 98 -19.71 1.89 4.59
CA SER A 98 -20.98 2.60 4.83
C SER A 98 -21.74 2.09 6.07
N ARG A 99 -21.46 0.85 6.53
CA ARG A 99 -22.13 0.24 7.67
C ARG A 99 -21.50 0.61 9.01
N CYS A 100 -20.16 0.69 9.09
CA CYS A 100 -19.46 0.98 10.35
C CYS A 100 -18.63 2.27 10.33
N GLY A 101 -18.56 2.97 9.20
CA GLY A 101 -17.82 4.22 9.05
C GLY A 101 -16.30 4.09 9.03
N VAL A 102 -15.75 2.88 9.21
CA VAL A 102 -14.30 2.69 9.26
C VAL A 102 -13.69 2.90 7.89
N TYR A 103 -12.74 3.84 7.83
CA TYR A 103 -11.90 4.05 6.67
C TYR A 103 -10.99 2.84 6.43
N THR A 104 -10.97 2.33 5.21
CA THR A 104 -10.19 1.15 4.83
C THR A 104 -8.92 1.49 4.05
N HIS A 105 -9.03 2.30 3.01
CA HIS A 105 -7.90 2.67 2.14
C HIS A 105 -8.21 3.95 1.38
N HIS A 106 -7.22 4.48 0.66
CA HIS A 106 -7.43 5.58 -0.28
C HIS A 106 -6.51 5.50 -1.49
N GLN A 107 -7.00 5.94 -2.64
CA GLN A 107 -6.20 6.27 -3.81
C GLN A 107 -5.45 7.57 -3.54
N ARG A 108 -4.15 7.58 -3.75
CA ARG A 108 -3.31 8.75 -3.45
C ARG A 108 -3.49 9.85 -4.50
N ARG A 109 -3.35 11.11 -4.06
CA ARG A 109 -3.36 12.27 -4.95
C ARG A 109 -2.07 12.37 -5.78
N SER A 110 -0.92 12.04 -5.17
CA SER A 110 0.39 12.13 -5.81
C SER A 110 0.65 11.04 -6.85
N ASP A 111 -0.01 9.88 -6.69
CA ASP A 111 0.05 8.77 -7.63
C ASP A 111 -1.27 7.98 -7.54
N PRO A 112 -2.19 8.17 -8.49
CA PRO A 112 -3.49 7.49 -8.49
C PRO A 112 -3.42 5.96 -8.63
N ASN A 113 -2.30 5.41 -9.09
CA ASN A 113 -2.12 3.96 -9.19
C ASN A 113 -1.78 3.32 -7.84
N VAL A 114 -1.33 4.12 -6.87
CA VAL A 114 -0.92 3.66 -5.54
C VAL A 114 -2.01 3.95 -4.53
N HIS A 115 -2.40 2.91 -3.78
CA HIS A 115 -3.30 3.04 -2.65
C HIS A 115 -2.53 3.04 -1.33
N ALA A 116 -3.05 3.79 -0.36
CA ALA A 116 -2.61 3.71 1.02
C ALA A 116 -3.69 3.03 1.86
N VAL A 117 -3.31 2.01 2.61
CA VAL A 117 -4.21 1.15 3.38
C VAL A 117 -4.15 1.52 4.85
N ASN A 118 -5.30 1.53 5.52
CA ASN A 118 -5.37 1.75 6.96
C ASN A 118 -4.77 0.53 7.70
N VAL A 119 -3.69 0.75 8.42
CA VAL A 119 -3.00 -0.30 9.19
C VAL A 119 -3.93 -0.98 10.19
N ALA A 120 -4.84 -0.22 10.82
CA ALA A 120 -5.81 -0.77 11.77
C ALA A 120 -6.83 -1.74 11.15
N CYS A 121 -6.93 -1.79 9.81
CA CYS A 121 -7.78 -2.73 9.10
C CYS A 121 -7.05 -4.02 8.70
N LEU A 122 -5.72 -4.07 8.81
CA LEU A 122 -4.95 -5.27 8.47
C LEU A 122 -5.04 -6.30 9.59
N ASP A 123 -5.23 -7.56 9.23
CA ASP A 123 -5.33 -8.65 10.19
C ASP A 123 -3.99 -8.83 10.93
N GLY A 124 -4.07 -8.92 12.27
CA GLY A 124 -2.90 -9.13 13.13
C GLY A 124 -1.96 -7.93 13.27
N VAL A 125 -2.37 -6.73 12.85
CA VAL A 125 -1.56 -5.51 12.95
C VAL A 125 -2.32 -4.43 13.70
N SER A 126 -1.65 -3.78 14.66
CA SER A 126 -2.18 -2.61 15.37
C SER A 126 -1.36 -1.36 15.07
N PRO A 127 -1.98 -0.18 14.93
CA PRO A 127 -1.24 1.08 14.88
C PRO A 127 -0.34 1.32 16.12
N PHE A 128 -0.64 0.66 17.22
CA PHE A 128 0.11 0.74 18.48
C PHE A 128 1.33 -0.20 18.53
N ASP A 129 1.51 -1.08 17.55
CA ASP A 129 2.70 -1.92 17.42
C ASP A 129 3.94 -1.10 17.01
N PHE A 130 3.73 0.15 16.56
CA PHE A 130 4.79 1.02 16.06
C PHE A 130 5.17 2.09 17.10
N PRO A 131 6.35 2.02 17.71
CA PRO A 131 6.78 3.00 18.70
C PRO A 131 6.98 4.40 18.13
N ALA A 132 7.16 4.50 16.81
CA ALA A 132 7.35 5.77 16.12
C ALA A 132 6.78 5.70 14.70
N VAL A 133 5.85 6.62 14.37
CA VAL A 133 5.22 6.73 13.06
C VAL A 133 5.60 8.06 12.42
N PRO A 134 6.24 8.07 11.23
CA PRO A 134 6.52 9.29 10.47
C PRO A 134 5.23 10.05 10.13
N VAL A 135 5.27 11.37 10.28
CA VAL A 135 4.17 12.27 9.89
C VAL A 135 4.63 13.08 8.69
N MET A 136 3.95 12.90 7.56
CA MET A 136 4.26 13.58 6.30
C MET A 136 3.52 14.90 6.19
N ASP A 137 4.17 15.91 5.62
CA ASP A 137 3.57 17.21 5.37
C ASP A 137 2.57 17.13 4.20
N GLY A 138 1.30 17.08 4.53
CA GLY A 138 0.21 17.11 3.56
C GLY A 138 -0.47 18.47 3.45
N VAL A 139 -0.08 19.44 4.28
CA VAL A 139 -0.51 20.85 4.14
C VAL A 139 0.19 21.45 2.93
N ASN A 140 1.51 21.25 2.82
CA ASN A 140 2.30 21.67 1.67
C ASN A 140 2.50 20.49 0.72
N HIS A 141 1.42 20.03 0.09
CA HIS A 141 1.46 18.86 -0.77
C HIS A 141 2.31 19.11 -2.03
N THR A 142 3.09 18.11 -2.45
CA THR A 142 4.01 18.20 -3.59
C THR A 142 3.31 18.65 -4.89
N ASN A 143 2.06 18.22 -5.14
CA ASN A 143 1.29 18.62 -6.32
C ASN A 143 0.83 20.10 -6.28
N ASP A 144 0.86 20.74 -5.12
CA ASP A 144 0.48 22.15 -4.99
C ASP A 144 1.71 23.07 -5.00
N THR A 145 2.83 22.57 -4.49
CA THR A 145 4.05 23.39 -4.28
C THR A 145 5.14 23.10 -5.29
N GLY A 146 5.10 21.97 -6.00
CA GLY A 146 6.20 21.48 -6.83
C GLY A 146 7.42 21.01 -6.01
N GLN A 147 7.38 21.09 -4.68
CA GLN A 147 8.47 20.70 -3.82
C GLN A 147 8.37 19.22 -3.43
N PRO A 148 9.48 18.52 -3.17
CA PRO A 148 9.46 17.16 -2.69
C PRO A 148 8.66 17.01 -1.39
N THR A 149 7.96 15.90 -1.25
CA THR A 149 7.26 15.56 0.00
C THR A 149 8.26 15.49 1.16
N ARG A 150 7.99 16.21 2.24
CA ARG A 150 8.84 16.24 3.44
C ARG A 150 8.15 15.62 4.64
N ARG A 151 8.96 15.22 5.61
CA ARG A 151 8.49 14.79 6.92
C ARG A 151 8.23 16.02 7.78
N ALA A 152 7.00 16.13 8.33
CA ALA A 152 6.63 17.19 9.27
C ALA A 152 7.03 16.87 10.72
N GLY A 153 7.14 15.57 11.04
CA GLY A 153 7.47 15.13 12.39
C GLY A 153 7.34 13.63 12.60
N THR A 154 7.22 13.22 13.86
CA THR A 154 7.00 11.83 14.28
C THR A 154 5.99 11.81 15.41
N LEU A 155 5.01 10.91 15.35
CA LEU A 155 4.21 10.53 16.51
C LEU A 155 4.83 9.31 17.17
N ARG A 156 4.85 9.31 18.48
CA ARG A 156 5.35 8.20 19.30
C ARG A 156 4.22 7.62 20.13
N PHE A 157 4.16 6.30 20.20
CA PHE A 157 3.37 5.59 21.19
C PHE A 157 4.32 5.17 22.31
N VAL A 158 4.01 5.61 23.53
CA VAL A 158 4.75 5.24 24.75
C VAL A 158 3.79 4.41 25.59
N PRO A 159 4.03 3.09 25.74
CA PRO A 159 3.21 2.27 26.63
C PRO A 159 3.23 2.83 28.06
N ALA A 160 2.13 2.64 28.79
CA ALA A 160 2.10 2.90 30.22
C ALA A 160 3.00 1.89 30.96
N GLU A 161 3.58 2.32 32.09
CA GLU A 161 4.32 1.44 32.99
C GLU A 161 3.39 0.49 33.76
#